data_487b43b249a5ff12aa2023d9dcdef437
#
_entry.id   487b43b249a5ff12aa2023d9dcdef437
#
_cell.length_a   1.000
_cell.length_b   1.000
_cell.length_c   1.000
_cell.angle_alpha   90.00
_cell.angle_beta   90.00
_cell.angle_gamma   90.00
#
_symmetry.space_group_name_H-M   'P 1'
#
loop_
_entity.id
_entity.type
_entity.pdbx_description
1 polymer ?
#
loop_
_entity_poly.entity_id
_entity_poly.type
_entity_poly.pdbx_seq_one_letter_code
_entity_poly.pdbx_strand_id
1 'polypeptide(L)'
;LINNLLGAQQAVEYLIQQGHKRIAFIGGREDISTTQERLQGYTQALNKNDLPVDESLIKIGSFKRDSGYFITNELLKLDDSSRPTAVFAANDLLALGVIQAVRESRLSIPKDVAVVGFDDIEFASLPEIQLTTVSQPKYDMGRLAFSTLIELIKGGGYASGRKILLDPVLVVRQTG
;
A
#
# COMPACT_ATOMS: atom_id res chain seq x y z
N LEU A 1 -10.33 -13.41 3.12
CA LEU A 1 -10.05 -12.06 2.63
C LEU A 1 -8.98 -11.40 3.49
N ILE A 2 -8.27 -10.41 2.94
CA ILE A 2 -7.32 -9.58 3.68
C ILE A 2 -8.03 -8.33 4.20
N ASN A 3 -7.66 -7.90 5.40
CA ASN A 3 -8.08 -6.64 5.99
C ASN A 3 -7.27 -5.48 5.36
N ASN A 4 -7.64 -5.13 4.11
CA ASN A 4 -6.94 -4.09 3.34
C ASN A 4 -7.01 -2.73 4.02
N LEU A 5 -8.14 -2.42 4.67
CA LEU A 5 -8.34 -1.18 5.39
C LEU A 5 -7.32 -1.05 6.53
N LEU A 6 -7.21 -2.09 7.38
CA LEU A 6 -6.26 -2.12 8.50
C LEU A 6 -4.82 -2.02 8.00
N GLY A 7 -4.46 -2.76 6.94
CA GLY A 7 -3.12 -2.70 6.38
C GLY A 7 -2.74 -1.32 5.86
N ALA A 8 -3.68 -0.64 5.19
CA ALA A 8 -3.47 0.73 4.73
C ALA A 8 -3.36 1.72 5.90
N GLN A 9 -4.16 1.55 6.96
CA GLN A 9 -4.01 2.35 8.18
C GLN A 9 -2.63 2.18 8.79
N GLN A 10 -2.14 0.95 8.95
CA GLN A 10 -0.80 0.67 9.48
C GLN A 10 0.30 1.36 8.65
N ALA A 11 0.22 1.29 7.32
CA ALA A 11 1.18 1.92 6.42
C ALA A 11 1.22 3.44 6.58
N VAL A 12 0.05 4.08 6.60
CA VAL A 12 -0.06 5.55 6.66
C VAL A 12 0.25 6.06 8.07
N GLU A 13 -0.24 5.40 9.13
CA GLU A 13 0.09 5.75 10.51
C GLU A 13 1.61 5.66 10.75
N TYR A 14 2.29 4.67 10.17
CA TYR A 14 3.75 4.58 10.22
C TYR A 14 4.41 5.81 9.58
N LEU A 15 4.01 6.22 8.37
CA LEU A 15 4.55 7.41 7.72
C LEU A 15 4.31 8.70 8.56
N ILE A 16 3.13 8.81 9.16
CA ILE A 16 2.81 9.94 10.07
C ILE A 16 3.72 9.93 11.30
N GLN A 17 3.98 8.77 11.89
CA GLN A 17 4.90 8.61 13.02
C GLN A 17 6.36 8.97 12.66
N GLN A 18 6.76 8.79 11.38
CA GLN A 18 8.05 9.27 10.87
C GLN A 18 8.06 10.80 10.60
N GLY A 19 6.95 11.50 10.84
CA GLY A 19 6.83 12.96 10.72
C GLY A 19 6.28 13.47 9.39
N HIS A 20 5.86 12.57 8.49
CA HIS A 20 5.30 12.96 7.20
C HIS A 20 3.86 13.49 7.37
N LYS A 21 3.59 14.66 6.79
CA LYS A 21 2.26 15.30 6.79
C LYS A 21 1.64 15.38 5.40
N ARG A 22 2.47 15.41 4.35
CA ARG A 22 2.05 15.39 2.96
C ARG A 22 2.36 14.00 2.37
N ILE A 23 1.39 13.12 2.46
CA ILE A 23 1.50 11.72 2.05
C ILE A 23 0.64 11.53 0.80
N ALA A 24 1.22 11.13 -0.32
CA ALA A 24 0.43 10.78 -1.50
C ALA A 24 -0.06 9.34 -1.43
N PHE A 25 -1.27 9.08 -1.93
CA PHE A 25 -1.78 7.76 -2.22
C PHE A 25 -1.71 7.49 -3.72
N ILE A 26 -1.09 6.36 -4.11
CA ILE A 26 -1.10 5.90 -5.50
C ILE A 26 -1.83 4.56 -5.56
N GLY A 27 -3.05 4.57 -6.09
CA GLY A 27 -3.94 3.43 -6.20
C GLY A 27 -3.91 2.74 -7.55
N GLY A 28 -4.45 1.52 -7.61
CA GLY A 28 -4.80 0.85 -8.85
C GLY A 28 -6.12 1.38 -9.42
N ARG A 29 -6.81 0.57 -10.23
CA ARG A 29 -8.10 0.96 -10.81
C ARG A 29 -9.14 1.23 -9.71
N GLU A 30 -9.93 2.27 -9.91
CA GLU A 30 -10.93 2.73 -8.94
C GLU A 30 -12.07 1.70 -8.71
N ASP A 31 -12.43 0.95 -9.77
CA ASP A 31 -13.49 -0.08 -9.71
C ASP A 31 -13.08 -1.36 -8.95
N ILE A 32 -11.84 -1.45 -8.47
CA ILE A 32 -11.33 -2.61 -7.74
C ILE A 32 -11.47 -2.38 -6.22
N SER A 33 -12.15 -3.32 -5.54
CA SER A 33 -12.42 -3.22 -4.09
C SER A 33 -11.17 -3.03 -3.24
N THR A 34 -10.04 -3.67 -3.59
CA THR A 34 -8.77 -3.50 -2.86
C THR A 34 -8.23 -2.06 -2.95
N THR A 35 -8.43 -1.37 -4.08
CA THR A 35 -8.08 0.06 -4.20
C THR A 35 -8.95 0.89 -3.26
N GLN A 36 -10.26 0.65 -3.26
CA GLN A 36 -11.22 1.39 -2.43
C GLN A 36 -10.96 1.18 -0.94
N GLU A 37 -10.76 -0.07 -0.52
CA GLU A 37 -10.47 -0.41 0.88
C GLU A 37 -9.15 0.21 1.36
N ARG A 38 -8.09 0.19 0.53
CA ARG A 38 -6.78 0.79 0.86
C ARG A 38 -6.85 2.31 0.87
N LEU A 39 -7.58 2.93 -0.05
CA LEU A 39 -7.85 4.38 -0.04
C LEU A 39 -8.65 4.78 1.20
N GLN A 40 -9.65 3.99 1.57
CA GLN A 40 -10.42 4.23 2.80
C GLN A 40 -9.52 4.17 4.04
N GLY A 41 -8.63 3.18 4.13
CA GLY A 41 -7.66 3.07 5.23
C GLY A 41 -6.70 4.27 5.30
N TYR A 42 -6.19 4.72 4.14
CA TYR A 42 -5.38 5.94 4.02
C TYR A 42 -6.13 7.16 4.56
N THR A 43 -7.35 7.40 4.09
CA THR A 43 -8.18 8.54 4.51
C THR A 43 -8.47 8.50 6.02
N GLN A 44 -8.81 7.31 6.55
CA GLN A 44 -9.07 7.15 7.98
C GLN A 44 -7.83 7.41 8.84
N ALA A 45 -6.64 6.97 8.39
CA ALA A 45 -5.40 7.22 9.11
C ALA A 45 -5.04 8.72 9.16
N LEU A 46 -5.22 9.46 8.06
CA LEU A 46 -5.03 10.91 8.05
C LEU A 46 -6.00 11.61 9.00
N ASN A 47 -7.30 11.31 8.88
CA ASN A 47 -8.33 11.92 9.73
C ASN A 47 -8.12 11.65 11.22
N LYS A 48 -7.73 10.42 11.58
CA LYS A 48 -7.44 10.03 12.98
C LYS A 48 -6.27 10.82 13.59
N ASN A 49 -5.36 11.31 12.73
CA ASN A 49 -4.19 12.08 13.15
C ASN A 49 -4.32 13.58 12.84
N ASP A 50 -5.54 14.08 12.65
CA ASP A 50 -5.86 15.50 12.39
C ASP A 50 -5.11 16.06 11.16
N LEU A 51 -4.80 15.23 10.17
CA LEU A 51 -4.19 15.63 8.90
C LEU A 51 -5.27 15.80 7.81
N PRO A 52 -5.20 16.85 7.01
CA PRO A 52 -6.14 17.07 5.92
C PRO A 52 -5.96 16.00 4.81
N VAL A 53 -7.07 15.55 4.25
CA VAL A 53 -7.08 14.73 3.03
C VAL A 53 -6.99 15.68 1.83
N ASP A 54 -5.85 15.67 1.15
CA ASP A 54 -5.62 16.45 -0.06
C ASP A 54 -5.90 15.60 -1.29
N GLU A 55 -7.03 15.87 -1.96
CA GLU A 55 -7.45 15.15 -3.16
C GLU A 55 -6.40 15.24 -4.30
N SER A 56 -5.58 16.30 -4.34
CA SER A 56 -4.52 16.45 -5.33
C SER A 56 -3.41 15.40 -5.17
N LEU A 57 -3.25 14.84 -3.98
CA LEU A 57 -2.28 13.78 -3.64
C LEU A 57 -2.86 12.36 -3.77
N ILE A 58 -4.16 12.22 -4.07
CA ILE A 58 -4.78 10.94 -4.36
C ILE A 58 -4.72 10.69 -5.87
N LYS A 59 -3.98 9.67 -6.28
CA LYS A 59 -3.78 9.33 -7.68
C LYS A 59 -4.20 7.90 -7.95
N ILE A 60 -5.00 7.72 -8.99
CA ILE A 60 -5.52 6.43 -9.42
C ILE A 60 -4.93 6.07 -10.79
N GLY A 61 -4.50 4.84 -10.95
CA GLY A 61 -3.90 4.36 -12.17
C GLY A 61 -4.16 2.87 -12.40
N SER A 62 -3.12 2.11 -12.65
CA SER A 62 -3.15 0.64 -12.73
C SER A 62 -2.17 0.04 -11.71
N PHE A 63 -2.37 -1.23 -11.32
CA PHE A 63 -1.46 -1.93 -10.38
C PHE A 63 -0.10 -2.30 -11.00
N LYS A 64 0.37 -1.54 -11.99
CA LYS A 64 1.62 -1.79 -12.71
C LYS A 64 2.71 -0.80 -12.28
N ARG A 65 3.97 -1.24 -12.37
CA ARG A 65 5.15 -0.42 -12.09
C ARG A 65 5.17 0.90 -12.86
N ASP A 66 4.86 0.85 -14.17
CA ASP A 66 4.87 2.05 -15.01
C ASP A 66 3.88 3.11 -14.52
N SER A 67 2.72 2.70 -13.99
CA SER A 67 1.74 3.61 -13.41
C SER A 67 2.33 4.35 -12.21
N GLY A 68 2.99 3.63 -11.29
CA GLY A 68 3.69 4.24 -10.16
C GLY A 68 4.77 5.23 -10.61
N TYR A 69 5.55 4.86 -11.62
CA TYR A 69 6.60 5.71 -12.19
C TYR A 69 6.05 7.02 -12.77
N PHE A 70 5.08 6.95 -13.69
CA PHE A 70 4.57 8.14 -14.34
C PHE A 70 3.83 9.07 -13.38
N ILE A 71 3.00 8.51 -12.48
CA ILE A 71 2.29 9.30 -11.47
C ILE A 71 3.28 10.02 -10.55
N THR A 72 4.32 9.33 -10.10
CA THR A 72 5.33 9.93 -9.21
C THR A 72 6.06 11.07 -9.92
N ASN A 73 6.44 10.91 -11.18
CA ASN A 73 7.06 12.00 -11.93
C ASN A 73 6.18 13.26 -12.03
N GLU A 74 4.85 13.11 -12.09
CA GLU A 74 3.93 14.26 -12.03
C GLU A 74 3.88 14.88 -10.63
N LEU A 75 3.84 14.05 -9.58
CA LEU A 75 3.85 14.54 -8.19
C LEU A 75 5.14 15.27 -7.84
N LEU A 76 6.28 14.84 -8.37
CA LEU A 76 7.58 15.48 -8.12
C LEU A 76 7.77 16.83 -8.82
N LYS A 77 6.92 17.16 -9.82
CA LYS A 77 6.90 18.49 -10.47
C LYS A 77 6.17 19.56 -9.66
N LEU A 78 5.42 19.16 -8.63
CA LEU A 78 4.74 20.10 -7.76
C LEU A 78 5.76 20.96 -7.00
N ASP A 79 5.35 22.18 -6.66
CA ASP A 79 6.16 23.08 -5.83
C ASP A 79 6.48 22.44 -4.47
N ASP A 80 7.58 22.83 -3.87
CA ASP A 80 8.08 22.26 -2.59
C ASP A 80 7.04 22.30 -1.45
N SER A 81 6.15 23.28 -1.46
CA SER A 81 5.07 23.40 -0.47
C SER A 81 3.93 22.38 -0.68
N SER A 82 3.76 21.88 -1.90
CA SER A 82 2.67 20.98 -2.32
C SER A 82 3.16 19.56 -2.59
N ARG A 83 4.46 19.38 -2.85
CA ARG A 83 5.07 18.08 -3.15
C ARG A 83 4.95 17.14 -1.96
N PRO A 84 4.53 15.88 -2.17
CA PRO A 84 4.49 14.88 -1.10
C PRO A 84 5.91 14.54 -0.62
N THR A 85 6.05 14.36 0.69
CA THR A 85 7.28 13.86 1.33
C THR A 85 7.25 12.36 1.58
N ALA A 86 6.11 11.73 1.35
CA ALA A 86 5.95 10.28 1.42
C ALA A 86 4.89 9.80 0.43
N VAL A 87 5.00 8.55 0.01
CA VAL A 87 4.05 7.87 -0.87
C VAL A 87 3.63 6.54 -0.25
N PHE A 88 2.32 6.36 -0.06
CA PHE A 88 1.73 5.06 0.14
C PHE A 88 1.24 4.52 -1.21
N ALA A 89 1.94 3.54 -1.74
CA ALA A 89 1.58 2.85 -2.97
C ALA A 89 0.68 1.64 -2.63
N ALA A 90 -0.46 1.54 -3.32
CA ALA A 90 -1.47 0.52 -3.03
C ALA A 90 -0.99 -0.92 -3.31
N ASN A 91 0.14 -1.12 -4.00
CA ASN A 91 0.85 -2.41 -4.04
C ASN A 91 2.36 -2.20 -4.27
N ASP A 92 3.14 -3.26 -4.14
CA ASP A 92 4.60 -3.21 -4.26
C ASP A 92 5.06 -2.93 -5.71
N LEU A 93 4.32 -3.35 -6.73
CA LEU A 93 4.68 -3.02 -8.11
C LEU A 93 4.58 -1.51 -8.36
N LEU A 94 3.54 -0.86 -7.87
CA LEU A 94 3.44 0.61 -7.87
C LEU A 94 4.61 1.23 -7.11
N ALA A 95 4.92 0.72 -5.90
CA ALA A 95 6.03 1.20 -5.07
C ALA A 95 7.38 1.10 -5.78
N LEU A 96 7.64 0.04 -6.53
CA LEU A 96 8.85 -0.09 -7.35
C LEU A 96 8.94 1.00 -8.42
N GLY A 97 7.81 1.39 -9.02
CA GLY A 97 7.74 2.51 -9.96
C GLY A 97 8.03 3.85 -9.27
N VAL A 98 7.47 4.05 -8.06
CA VAL A 98 7.76 5.22 -7.22
C VAL A 98 9.25 5.33 -6.92
N ILE A 99 9.86 4.24 -6.43
CA ILE A 99 11.30 4.19 -6.10
C ILE A 99 12.14 4.56 -7.32
N GLN A 100 11.80 4.03 -8.49
CA GLN A 100 12.51 4.36 -9.72
C GLN A 100 12.44 5.85 -10.04
N ALA A 101 11.24 6.45 -10.04
CA ALA A 101 11.02 7.86 -10.36
C ALA A 101 11.77 8.79 -9.38
N VAL A 102 11.72 8.49 -8.07
CA VAL A 102 12.42 9.25 -7.03
C VAL A 102 13.94 9.20 -7.27
N ARG A 103 14.51 8.02 -7.52
CA ARG A 103 15.95 7.86 -7.78
C ARG A 103 16.42 8.56 -9.05
N GLU A 104 15.65 8.47 -10.13
CA GLU A 104 15.95 9.16 -11.40
C GLU A 104 15.89 10.68 -11.26
N SER A 105 15.04 11.19 -10.36
CA SER A 105 14.97 12.60 -9.97
C SER A 105 16.08 13.04 -9.02
N ARG A 106 17.04 12.15 -8.70
CA ARG A 106 18.17 12.38 -7.79
C ARG A 106 17.74 12.73 -6.35
N LEU A 107 16.56 12.30 -5.95
CA LEU A 107 16.07 12.40 -4.58
C LEU A 107 16.41 11.13 -3.79
N SER A 108 16.61 11.30 -2.49
CA SER A 108 16.97 10.22 -1.56
C SER A 108 15.72 9.58 -0.94
N ILE A 109 15.72 8.26 -0.84
CA ILE A 109 14.71 7.48 -0.12
C ILE A 109 15.37 6.96 1.17
N PRO A 110 14.76 7.13 2.35
CA PRO A 110 13.47 7.80 2.62
C PRO A 110 13.60 9.31 2.87
N LYS A 111 14.81 9.89 2.86
CA LYS A 111 15.10 11.23 3.37
C LYS A 111 14.27 12.34 2.70
N ASP A 112 14.16 12.32 1.37
CA ASP A 112 13.39 13.33 0.62
C ASP A 112 11.97 12.84 0.34
N VAL A 113 11.82 11.54 0.03
CA VAL A 113 10.52 10.89 -0.20
C VAL A 113 10.55 9.49 0.41
N ALA A 114 9.75 9.26 1.45
CA ALA A 114 9.53 7.93 1.99
C ALA A 114 8.54 7.13 1.11
N VAL A 115 8.72 5.80 1.04
CA VAL A 115 7.87 4.93 0.21
C VAL A 115 7.44 3.70 1.00
N VAL A 116 6.13 3.50 1.08
CA VAL A 116 5.54 2.28 1.66
C VAL A 116 4.68 1.60 0.60
N GLY A 117 4.84 0.28 0.46
CA GLY A 117 4.08 -0.56 -0.44
C GLY A 117 3.02 -1.42 0.27
N PHE A 118 2.49 -2.38 -0.48
CA PHE A 118 1.55 -3.39 -0.01
C PHE A 118 1.76 -4.67 -0.80
N ASP A 119 1.69 -5.84 -0.19
CA ASP A 119 1.74 -7.23 -0.65
C ASP A 119 2.97 -8.01 -0.15
N ASP A 120 4.09 -7.36 0.13
CA ASP A 120 5.37 -7.98 0.49
C ASP A 120 5.80 -9.06 -0.52
N ILE A 121 5.92 -8.65 -1.79
CA ILE A 121 6.42 -9.52 -2.85
C ILE A 121 7.93 -9.77 -2.68
N GLU A 122 8.46 -10.80 -3.34
CA GLU A 122 9.88 -11.18 -3.23
C GLU A 122 10.84 -10.01 -3.51
N PHE A 123 10.54 -9.20 -4.52
CA PHE A 123 11.33 -8.01 -4.87
C PHE A 123 11.43 -6.98 -3.75
N ALA A 124 10.44 -6.89 -2.84
CA ALA A 124 10.45 -5.94 -1.73
C ALA A 124 11.62 -6.15 -0.77
N SER A 125 12.11 -7.39 -0.64
CA SER A 125 13.19 -7.76 0.27
C SER A 125 14.60 -7.69 -0.34
N LEU A 126 14.72 -7.44 -1.65
CA LEU A 126 16.04 -7.36 -2.31
C LEU A 126 16.92 -6.28 -1.69
N PRO A 127 18.24 -6.52 -1.53
CA PRO A 127 19.16 -5.57 -0.91
C PRO A 127 19.12 -4.16 -1.52
N GLU A 128 18.88 -4.07 -2.83
CA GLU A 128 18.84 -2.82 -3.59
C GLU A 128 17.50 -2.07 -3.42
N ILE A 129 16.47 -2.75 -2.89
CA ILE A 129 15.11 -2.20 -2.76
C ILE A 129 14.78 -1.93 -1.31
N GLN A 130 14.79 -2.97 -0.47
CA GLN A 130 14.47 -2.90 0.97
C GLN A 130 13.19 -2.10 1.25
N LEU A 131 12.11 -2.46 0.50
CA LEU A 131 10.82 -1.77 0.56
C LEU A 131 10.11 -2.06 1.88
N THR A 132 9.79 -1.01 2.62
CA THR A 132 8.80 -1.04 3.70
C THR A 132 7.43 -1.31 3.08
N THR A 133 6.73 -2.36 3.52
CA THR A 133 5.49 -2.81 2.89
C THR A 133 4.59 -3.55 3.86
N VAL A 134 3.32 -3.65 3.52
CA VAL A 134 2.32 -4.42 4.27
C VAL A 134 2.31 -5.86 3.78
N SER A 135 2.73 -6.79 4.64
CA SER A 135 2.79 -8.22 4.34
C SER A 135 1.43 -8.88 4.56
N GLN A 136 0.96 -9.61 3.55
CA GLN A 136 -0.24 -10.42 3.65
C GLN A 136 0.11 -11.80 4.23
N PRO A 137 -0.73 -12.41 5.09
CA PRO A 137 -0.53 -13.75 5.64
C PRO A 137 -0.81 -14.83 4.58
N LYS A 138 0.01 -14.89 3.54
CA LYS A 138 -0.16 -15.70 2.31
C LYS A 138 -0.30 -17.19 2.63
N TYR A 139 0.48 -17.68 3.59
CA TYR A 139 0.42 -19.09 4.01
C TYR A 139 -0.93 -19.41 4.66
N ASP A 140 -1.40 -18.58 5.59
CA ASP A 140 -2.69 -18.78 6.25
C ASP A 140 -3.86 -18.65 5.28
N MET A 141 -3.77 -17.73 4.31
CA MET A 141 -4.75 -17.63 3.23
C MET A 141 -4.86 -18.94 2.45
N GLY A 142 -3.73 -19.48 2.01
CA GLY A 142 -3.68 -20.75 1.28
C GLY A 142 -4.20 -21.92 2.12
N ARG A 143 -3.75 -22.04 3.35
CA ARG A 143 -4.18 -23.08 4.30
C ARG A 143 -5.69 -23.04 4.55
N LEU A 144 -6.24 -21.85 4.85
CA LEU A 144 -7.67 -21.68 5.09
C LEU A 144 -8.50 -21.94 3.84
N ALA A 145 -8.07 -21.45 2.68
CA ALA A 145 -8.77 -21.72 1.42
C ALA A 145 -8.83 -23.23 1.14
N PHE A 146 -7.71 -23.93 1.31
CA PHE A 146 -7.64 -25.38 1.11
C PHE A 146 -8.51 -26.15 2.10
N SER A 147 -8.43 -25.84 3.40
CA SER A 147 -9.25 -26.52 4.41
C SER A 147 -10.74 -26.31 4.16
N THR A 148 -11.13 -25.07 3.82
CA THR A 148 -12.53 -24.73 3.46
C THR A 148 -13.00 -25.54 2.25
N LEU A 149 -12.17 -25.65 1.21
CA LEU A 149 -12.51 -26.42 0.02
C LEU A 149 -12.73 -27.91 0.36
N ILE A 150 -11.84 -28.52 1.16
CA ILE A 150 -11.96 -29.92 1.59
C ILE A 150 -13.23 -30.16 2.40
N GLU A 151 -13.59 -29.24 3.29
CA GLU A 151 -14.83 -29.34 4.08
C GLU A 151 -16.09 -29.30 3.19
N LEU A 152 -16.10 -28.40 2.19
CA LEU A 152 -17.18 -28.32 1.19
C LEU A 152 -17.31 -29.64 0.39
N ILE A 153 -16.20 -30.20 -0.08
CA ILE A 153 -16.20 -31.48 -0.84
C ILE A 153 -16.73 -32.64 0.00
N LYS A 154 -16.46 -32.64 1.31
CA LYS A 154 -16.95 -33.69 2.23
C LYS A 154 -18.42 -33.53 2.63
N GLY A 155 -19.14 -32.59 2.06
CA GLY A 155 -20.55 -32.34 2.34
C GLY A 155 -20.79 -31.56 3.64
N GLY A 156 -19.76 -30.96 4.21
CA GLY A 156 -19.88 -30.00 5.29
C GLY A 156 -20.60 -28.76 4.77
N GLY A 157 -21.87 -28.61 5.15
CA GLY A 157 -22.64 -27.43 4.75
C GLY A 157 -22.08 -26.19 5.39
N TYR A 158 -21.38 -25.36 4.64
CA TYR A 158 -21.13 -23.99 5.07
C TYR A 158 -22.42 -23.17 4.89
N ALA A 159 -22.85 -22.53 5.96
CA ALA A 159 -23.81 -21.44 5.81
C ALA A 159 -23.22 -20.43 4.81
N SER A 160 -23.91 -20.19 3.71
CA SER A 160 -23.49 -19.27 2.65
C SER A 160 -23.09 -17.94 3.25
N GLY A 161 -21.87 -17.48 2.96
CA GLY A 161 -21.44 -16.13 3.27
C GLY A 161 -20.45 -15.94 4.43
N ARG A 162 -19.81 -16.98 4.97
CA ARG A 162 -18.75 -16.78 5.99
C ARG A 162 -17.55 -16.07 5.38
N LYS A 163 -17.33 -14.81 5.76
CA LYS A 163 -16.10 -14.06 5.47
C LYS A 163 -15.10 -14.30 6.61
N ILE A 164 -13.93 -14.84 6.28
CA ILE A 164 -12.78 -14.87 7.19
C ILE A 164 -11.87 -13.73 6.78
N LEU A 165 -11.68 -12.78 7.68
CA LEU A 165 -10.80 -11.64 7.47
C LEU A 165 -9.48 -11.92 8.18
N LEU A 166 -8.36 -11.77 7.47
CA LEU A 166 -7.01 -11.97 7.97
C LEU A 166 -6.31 -10.62 8.04
N ASP A 167 -5.72 -10.31 9.18
CA ASP A 167 -5.01 -9.06 9.39
C ASP A 167 -3.60 -9.15 8.79
N PRO A 168 -3.20 -8.16 7.99
CA PRO A 168 -1.84 -8.04 7.48
C PRO A 168 -0.94 -7.38 8.54
N VAL A 169 0.38 -7.41 8.28
CA VAL A 169 1.40 -6.85 9.17
C VAL A 169 2.32 -5.92 8.39
N LEU A 170 2.60 -4.74 8.91
CA LEU A 170 3.61 -3.85 8.35
C LEU A 170 5.02 -4.42 8.60
N VAL A 171 5.79 -4.55 7.51
CA VAL A 171 7.20 -4.94 7.53
C VAL A 171 8.04 -3.73 7.22
N VAL A 172 8.67 -3.17 8.24
CA VAL A 172 9.54 -2.00 8.12
C VAL A 172 10.89 -2.41 7.57
N ARG A 173 11.36 -1.69 6.53
CA ARG A 173 12.69 -1.83 5.91
C ARG A 173 13.31 -0.43 5.74
N GLN A 174 13.99 -0.17 4.60
CA GLN A 174 14.80 1.05 4.45
C GLN A 174 14.10 2.19 3.68
N THR A 175 12.93 1.97 3.12
CA THR A 175 12.27 2.99 2.27
C THR A 175 11.25 3.86 2.99
N GLY A 176 10.89 3.51 4.23
CA GLY A 176 9.89 4.24 4.99
C GLY A 176 10.43 4.80 6.29
#